data_f13b1389685340d87aca06d76a577f7d
#
_entry.id   f13b1389685340d87aca06d76a577f7d
#
_cell.length_a   1.000
_cell.length_b   1.000
_cell.length_c   1.000
_cell.angle_alpha   90.00
_cell.angle_beta   90.00
_cell.angle_gamma   90.00
#
_symmetry.space_group_name_H-M   'P 1'
#
loop_
_entity.id
_entity.type
_entity.pdbx_description
1 polymer ?
#
loop_
_entity_poly.entity_id
_entity_poly.type
_entity_poly.pdbx_seq_one_letter_code
_entity_poly.pdbx_strand_id
1 'polypeptide(L)'
;MAHTVYKVKGERVKSVTTLINAHLGWNKGVLIGWTRKICMSGQDSMVELKTAGRIGTLAHEMIEQFIKGGSVSLDGYSAEEIGQAKTAYYAYCEWEKKRKPTYHENEIKMVSDKYKFGGTCDAIC
;
A
#
# COMPACT_ATOMS: atom_id res chain seq x y z
N MET A 1 -9.61 -4.40 3.15
CA MET A 1 -9.15 -3.01 3.44
C MET A 1 -10.35 -2.10 3.57
N ALA A 2 -10.47 -1.38 4.67
CA ALA A 2 -11.46 -0.31 4.77
C ALA A 2 -11.04 0.82 3.81
N HIS A 3 -11.92 1.16 2.86
CA HIS A 3 -11.67 2.28 1.96
C HIS A 3 -11.62 3.59 2.76
N THR A 4 -10.44 4.20 2.83
CA THR A 4 -10.29 5.53 3.45
C THR A 4 -11.11 6.55 2.67
N VAL A 5 -12.02 7.23 3.36
CA VAL A 5 -12.86 8.29 2.78
C VAL A 5 -12.23 9.64 3.08
N TYR A 6 -11.97 10.41 2.04
CA TYR A 6 -11.47 11.79 2.14
C TYR A 6 -12.61 12.78 1.99
N LYS A 7 -12.64 13.82 2.83
CA LYS A 7 -13.68 14.85 2.82
C LYS A 7 -13.06 16.24 2.89
N VAL A 8 -13.65 17.18 2.15
CA VAL A 8 -13.37 18.61 2.21
C VAL A 8 -14.67 19.33 2.54
N LYS A 9 -14.72 20.08 3.64
CA LYS A 9 -15.93 20.78 4.12
C LYS A 9 -17.17 19.89 4.20
N GLY A 10 -16.99 18.62 4.61
CA GLY A 10 -18.06 17.63 4.72
C GLY A 10 -18.39 16.86 3.44
N GLU A 11 -17.98 17.32 2.28
CA GLU A 11 -18.19 16.66 0.99
C GLU A 11 -17.11 15.64 0.68
N ARG A 12 -17.51 14.47 0.14
CA ARG A 12 -16.58 13.41 -0.26
C ARG A 12 -15.77 13.84 -1.49
N VAL A 13 -14.45 13.70 -1.41
CA VAL A 13 -13.53 13.94 -2.52
C VAL A 13 -12.85 12.66 -2.99
N LYS A 14 -12.33 12.66 -4.21
CA LYS A 14 -11.62 11.51 -4.81
C LYS A 14 -10.26 11.31 -4.14
N SER A 15 -9.81 10.08 -4.07
CA SER A 15 -8.44 9.78 -3.66
C SER A 15 -7.44 10.11 -4.78
N VAL A 16 -6.19 10.37 -4.40
CA VAL A 16 -5.07 10.55 -5.36
C VAL A 16 -4.96 9.35 -6.29
N THR A 17 -5.04 8.13 -5.77
CA THR A 17 -4.98 6.90 -6.58
C THR A 17 -6.13 6.79 -7.57
N THR A 18 -7.35 7.23 -7.19
CA THR A 18 -8.49 7.28 -8.12
C THR A 18 -8.24 8.24 -9.27
N LEU A 19 -7.66 9.41 -9.01
CA LEU A 19 -7.33 10.39 -10.04
C LEU A 19 -6.22 9.87 -10.98
N ILE A 20 -5.15 9.30 -10.41
CA ILE A 20 -4.05 8.72 -11.18
C ILE A 20 -4.57 7.61 -12.11
N ASN A 21 -5.37 6.69 -11.59
CA ASN A 21 -5.90 5.59 -12.38
C ASN A 21 -6.86 6.05 -13.50
N ALA A 22 -7.62 7.13 -13.26
CA ALA A 22 -8.54 7.65 -14.26
C ALA A 22 -7.83 8.41 -15.40
N HIS A 23 -6.75 9.14 -15.10
CA HIS A 23 -6.14 10.08 -16.02
C HIS A 23 -4.76 9.67 -16.54
N LEU A 24 -3.99 8.91 -15.79
CA LEU A 24 -2.63 8.50 -16.15
C LEU A 24 -2.50 7.06 -16.65
N GLY A 25 -3.45 6.22 -16.55
CA GLY A 25 -3.63 4.82 -17.03
C GLY A 25 -2.49 4.10 -17.78
N TRP A 26 -1.26 4.60 -17.68
CA TRP A 26 -0.06 4.11 -18.37
C TRP A 26 0.35 2.69 -17.97
N ASN A 27 -0.02 2.25 -16.77
CA ASN A 27 0.24 0.91 -16.26
C ASN A 27 -0.75 -0.16 -16.76
N LYS A 28 -1.82 0.22 -17.45
CA LYS A 28 -2.87 -0.72 -17.89
C LYS A 28 -2.33 -1.81 -18.83
N GLY A 29 -1.45 -1.47 -19.75
CA GLY A 29 -0.82 -2.44 -20.65
C GLY A 29 0.01 -3.49 -19.91
N VAL A 30 0.79 -3.06 -18.92
CA VAL A 30 1.59 -3.95 -18.07
C VAL A 30 0.68 -4.88 -17.25
N LEU A 31 -0.38 -4.34 -16.67
CA LEU A 31 -1.34 -5.11 -15.88
C LEU A 31 -2.09 -6.15 -16.73
N ILE A 32 -2.51 -5.78 -17.94
CA ILE A 32 -3.15 -6.72 -18.89
C ILE A 32 -2.18 -7.84 -19.26
N GLY A 33 -0.91 -7.53 -19.56
CA GLY A 33 0.13 -8.51 -19.86
C GLY A 33 0.37 -9.47 -18.70
N TRP A 34 0.43 -8.96 -17.48
CA TRP A 34 0.55 -9.76 -16.26
C TRP A 34 -0.67 -10.68 -16.07
N THR A 35 -1.89 -10.14 -16.15
CA THR A 35 -3.14 -10.91 -16.03
C THR A 35 -3.18 -12.05 -17.04
N ARG A 36 -2.83 -11.78 -18.30
CA ARG A 36 -2.78 -12.82 -19.35
C ARG A 36 -1.78 -13.92 -18.98
N LYS A 37 -0.58 -13.56 -18.51
CA LYS A 37 0.45 -14.53 -18.12
C LYS A 37 -0.03 -15.44 -17.00
N ILE A 38 -0.65 -14.89 -15.97
CA ILE A 38 -1.19 -15.65 -14.83
C ILE A 38 -2.31 -16.59 -15.28
N CYS A 39 -3.27 -16.09 -16.05
CA CYS A 39 -4.37 -16.93 -16.55
C CYS A 39 -3.87 -18.05 -17.47
N MET A 40 -2.86 -17.81 -18.32
CA MET A 40 -2.25 -18.84 -19.16
C MET A 40 -1.48 -19.91 -18.38
N SER A 41 -1.02 -19.63 -17.17
CA SER A 41 -0.42 -20.62 -16.26
C SER A 41 -1.45 -21.43 -15.47
N GLY A 42 -2.75 -21.24 -15.72
CA GLY A 42 -3.83 -21.94 -15.04
C GLY A 42 -4.18 -21.37 -13.66
N GLN A 43 -3.64 -20.20 -13.30
CA GLN A 43 -3.92 -19.52 -12.05
C GLN A 43 -5.00 -18.45 -12.21
N ASP A 44 -5.74 -18.18 -11.13
CA ASP A 44 -6.71 -17.09 -11.10
C ASP A 44 -6.02 -15.76 -10.75
N SER A 45 -5.99 -14.85 -11.71
CA SER A 45 -5.36 -13.54 -11.53
C SER A 45 -5.99 -12.69 -10.42
N MET A 46 -7.26 -12.92 -10.09
CA MET A 46 -7.92 -12.20 -8.98
C MET A 46 -7.48 -12.74 -7.62
N VAL A 47 -7.24 -14.05 -7.52
CA VAL A 47 -6.67 -14.66 -6.31
C VAL A 47 -5.25 -14.15 -6.08
N GLU A 48 -4.42 -14.17 -7.13
CA GLU A 48 -3.05 -13.66 -7.08
C GLU A 48 -3.00 -12.17 -6.69
N LEU A 49 -3.89 -11.36 -7.26
CA LEU A 49 -3.99 -9.94 -6.93
C LEU A 49 -4.37 -9.71 -5.46
N LYS A 50 -5.33 -10.49 -4.94
CA LYS A 50 -5.73 -10.41 -3.53
C LYS A 50 -4.59 -10.83 -2.60
N THR A 51 -3.89 -11.90 -2.91
CA THR A 51 -2.74 -12.38 -2.14
C THR A 51 -1.63 -11.34 -2.11
N ALA A 52 -1.27 -10.77 -3.27
CA ALA A 52 -0.29 -9.69 -3.33
C ALA A 52 -0.72 -8.46 -2.50
N GLY A 53 -2.00 -8.10 -2.54
CA GLY A 53 -2.56 -7.02 -1.73
C GLY A 53 -2.47 -7.29 -0.22
N ARG A 54 -2.72 -8.55 0.21
CA ARG A 54 -2.57 -8.97 1.62
C ARG A 54 -1.13 -8.89 2.09
N ILE A 55 -0.19 -9.38 1.27
CA ILE A 55 1.26 -9.31 1.56
C ILE A 55 1.71 -7.85 1.70
N GLY A 56 1.28 -6.98 0.77
CA GLY A 56 1.58 -5.55 0.83
C GLY A 56 1.03 -4.89 2.09
N THR A 57 -0.22 -5.18 2.46
CA THR A 57 -0.83 -4.66 3.69
C THR A 57 -0.04 -5.08 4.93
N LEU A 58 0.34 -6.36 5.03
CA LEU A 58 1.13 -6.86 6.15
C LEU A 58 2.51 -6.22 6.22
N ALA A 59 3.18 -6.04 5.07
CA ALA A 59 4.49 -5.38 5.02
C ALA A 59 4.41 -3.91 5.48
N HIS A 60 3.40 -3.16 5.03
CA HIS A 60 3.15 -1.78 5.49
C HIS A 60 2.89 -1.73 7.00
N GLU A 61 2.06 -2.63 7.52
CA GLU A 61 1.78 -2.71 8.96
C GLU A 61 3.03 -3.04 9.78
N MET A 62 3.89 -3.94 9.30
CA MET A 62 5.18 -4.24 9.93
C MET A 62 6.08 -3.00 10.01
N ILE A 63 6.16 -2.21 8.94
CA ILE A 63 6.95 -0.98 8.89
C ILE A 63 6.36 0.09 9.81
N GLU A 64 5.05 0.28 9.77
CA GLU A 64 4.35 1.23 10.62
C GLU A 64 4.57 0.94 12.10
N GLN A 65 4.39 -0.34 12.51
CA GLN A 65 4.61 -0.75 13.90
C GLN A 65 6.08 -0.68 14.31
N PHE A 66 7.00 -0.95 13.40
CA PHE A 66 8.43 -0.74 13.65
C PHE A 66 8.74 0.73 13.99
N ILE A 67 8.20 1.67 13.22
CA ILE A 67 8.39 3.11 13.45
C ILE A 67 7.74 3.55 14.77
N LYS A 68 6.57 2.99 15.11
CA LYS A 68 5.81 3.31 16.33
C LYS A 68 6.29 2.56 17.58
N GLY A 69 7.15 1.57 17.44
CA GLY A 69 7.59 0.69 18.54
C GLY A 69 6.53 -0.29 19.03
N GLY A 70 5.59 -0.66 18.16
CA GLY A 70 4.51 -1.59 18.45
C GLY A 70 4.78 -3.02 17.97
N SER A 71 3.72 -3.81 17.87
CA SER A 71 3.75 -5.20 17.38
C SER A 71 2.64 -5.43 16.36
N VAL A 72 2.86 -6.40 15.45
CA VAL A 72 1.93 -6.76 14.39
C VAL A 72 1.31 -8.12 14.70
N SER A 73 -0.01 -8.25 14.52
CA SER A 73 -0.66 -9.56 14.52
C SER A 73 -0.43 -10.26 13.19
N LEU A 74 0.00 -11.52 13.25
CA LEU A 74 0.18 -12.37 12.07
C LEU A 74 -1.03 -13.28 11.82
N ASP A 75 -2.09 -13.12 12.60
CA ASP A 75 -3.27 -13.97 12.55
C ASP A 75 -3.97 -13.84 11.17
N GLY A 76 -4.34 -14.98 10.61
CA GLY A 76 -5.03 -15.04 9.32
C GLY A 76 -4.12 -14.90 8.08
N TYR A 77 -2.79 -14.83 8.27
CA TYR A 77 -1.81 -14.88 7.17
C TYR A 77 -1.15 -16.26 7.08
N SER A 78 -0.91 -16.74 5.86
CA SER A 78 -0.15 -17.96 5.64
C SER A 78 1.34 -17.75 5.91
N ALA A 79 2.09 -18.83 6.13
CA ALA A 79 3.54 -18.77 6.30
C ALA A 79 4.26 -18.15 5.08
N GLU A 80 3.74 -18.39 3.88
CA GLU A 80 4.26 -17.81 2.64
C GLU A 80 4.02 -16.31 2.56
N GLU A 81 2.80 -15.84 2.84
CA GLU A 81 2.46 -14.41 2.91
C GLU A 81 3.34 -13.68 3.92
N ILE A 82 3.52 -14.26 5.11
CA ILE A 82 4.40 -13.72 6.16
C ILE A 82 5.85 -13.66 5.69
N GLY A 83 6.35 -14.69 5.03
CA GLY A 83 7.71 -14.74 4.50
C GLY A 83 7.96 -13.63 3.47
N GLN A 84 7.03 -13.43 2.54
CA GLN A 84 7.13 -12.38 1.52
C GLN A 84 7.03 -10.97 2.13
N ALA A 85 6.11 -10.76 3.07
CA ALA A 85 5.98 -9.49 3.78
C ALA A 85 7.25 -9.15 4.58
N LYS A 86 7.84 -10.13 5.26
CA LYS A 86 9.12 -9.97 5.97
C LYS A 86 10.27 -9.61 5.03
N THR A 87 10.31 -10.13 3.82
CA THR A 87 11.33 -9.75 2.83
C THR A 87 11.28 -8.26 2.51
N ALA A 88 10.08 -7.73 2.27
CA ALA A 88 9.88 -6.29 2.05
C ALA A 88 10.24 -5.47 3.30
N TYR A 89 9.83 -5.92 4.48
CA TYR A 89 10.16 -5.29 5.76
C TYR A 89 11.67 -5.24 6.02
N TYR A 90 12.41 -6.30 5.76
CA TYR A 90 13.87 -6.30 5.93
C TYR A 90 14.57 -5.38 4.94
N ALA A 91 14.11 -5.31 3.70
CA ALA A 91 14.62 -4.35 2.72
C ALA A 91 14.44 -2.89 3.20
N TYR A 92 13.28 -2.59 3.80
CA TYR A 92 13.05 -1.30 4.45
C TYR A 92 14.01 -1.06 5.62
N CYS A 93 14.21 -2.04 6.51
CA CYS A 93 15.13 -1.91 7.64
C CYS A 93 16.58 -1.64 7.19
N GLU A 94 17.02 -2.26 6.10
CA GLU A 94 18.35 -1.99 5.51
C GLU A 94 18.45 -0.56 4.97
N TRP A 95 17.42 -0.09 4.29
CA TRP A 95 17.36 1.29 3.80
C TRP A 95 17.38 2.28 4.97
N GLU A 96 16.59 2.03 6.00
CA GLU A 96 16.48 2.86 7.20
C GLU A 96 17.83 2.98 7.92
N LYS A 97 18.55 1.88 8.13
CA LYS A 97 19.88 1.88 8.72
C LYS A 97 20.89 2.73 7.94
N LYS A 98 20.79 2.74 6.60
CA LYS A 98 21.67 3.53 5.73
C LYS A 98 21.30 5.01 5.71
N ARG A 99 20.03 5.33 5.70
CA ARG A 99 19.52 6.71 5.53
C ARG A 99 19.30 7.44 6.85
N LYS A 100 19.00 6.69 7.93
CA LYS A 100 18.72 7.21 9.28
C LYS A 100 17.69 8.34 9.26
N PRO A 101 16.49 8.11 8.67
CA PRO A 101 15.44 9.14 8.60
C PRO A 101 15.00 9.51 10.02
N THR A 102 14.61 10.77 10.21
CA THR A 102 13.94 11.21 11.44
C THR A 102 12.46 11.28 11.14
N TYR A 103 11.67 10.39 11.74
CA TYR A 103 10.23 10.33 11.52
C TYR A 103 9.52 11.41 12.35
N HIS A 104 8.67 12.18 11.70
CA HIS A 104 7.83 13.20 12.33
C HIS A 104 6.40 12.70 12.51
N GLU A 105 5.82 12.11 11.48
CA GLU A 105 4.45 11.62 11.49
C GLU A 105 4.27 10.41 10.55
N ASN A 106 3.29 9.53 10.85
CA ASN A 106 2.99 8.32 10.08
C ASN A 106 1.49 8.26 9.76
N GLU A 107 1.13 7.65 8.62
CA GLU A 107 -0.25 7.40 8.18
C GLU A 107 -1.12 8.66 8.16
N ILE A 108 -0.56 9.76 7.66
CA ILE A 108 -1.22 11.07 7.67
C ILE A 108 -2.20 11.19 6.52
N LYS A 109 -3.45 11.46 6.87
CA LYS A 109 -4.48 11.77 5.89
C LYS A 109 -4.40 13.25 5.52
N MET A 110 -4.11 13.51 4.25
CA MET A 110 -4.05 14.85 3.70
C MET A 110 -5.17 15.07 2.69
N VAL A 111 -5.76 16.26 2.70
CA VAL A 111 -6.76 16.67 1.71
C VAL A 111 -6.46 18.07 1.19
N SER A 112 -6.63 18.25 -0.12
CA SER A 112 -6.49 19.55 -0.76
C SER A 112 -7.85 20.22 -0.91
N ASP A 113 -8.06 21.34 -0.24
CA ASP A 113 -9.29 22.13 -0.39
C ASP A 113 -9.35 22.77 -1.79
N LYS A 114 -8.22 23.19 -2.32
CA LYS A 114 -8.10 23.80 -3.65
C LYS A 114 -8.43 22.82 -4.77
N TYR A 115 -7.85 21.63 -4.74
CA TYR A 115 -7.94 20.67 -5.86
C TYR A 115 -8.95 19.55 -5.62
N LYS A 116 -9.59 19.51 -4.44
CA LYS A 116 -10.66 18.56 -4.08
C LYS A 116 -10.26 17.08 -4.25
N PHE A 117 -9.09 16.74 -3.73
CA PHE A 117 -8.66 15.34 -3.61
C PHE A 117 -7.95 15.08 -2.28
N GLY A 118 -7.82 13.81 -1.91
CA GLY A 118 -7.13 13.41 -0.70
C GLY A 118 -6.27 12.17 -0.89
N GLY A 119 -5.32 11.98 0.01
CA GLY A 119 -4.44 10.83 0.06
C GLY A 119 -3.93 10.59 1.48
N THR A 120 -3.37 9.41 1.70
CA THR A 120 -2.64 9.09 2.92
C THR A 120 -1.16 9.01 2.58
N CYS A 121 -0.32 9.66 3.39
CA CYS A 121 1.13 9.55 3.32
C CYS A 121 1.59 8.56 4.40
N ASP A 122 2.40 7.58 4.02
CA ASP A 122 2.85 6.51 4.93
C ASP A 122 3.73 7.07 6.05
N ALA A 123 4.65 7.99 5.73
CA ALA A 123 5.48 8.66 6.71
C ALA A 123 5.99 10.01 6.21
N ILE A 124 6.23 10.94 7.13
CA ILE A 124 6.97 12.19 6.92
C ILE A 124 8.27 12.11 7.73
N CYS A 125 9.39 12.34 7.07
CA CYS A 125 10.73 12.34 7.65
C CYS A 125 11.63 13.44 7.05
#